data_44c9807fb850db660fbbb4f874e151be
#
_entry.id   44c9807fb850db660fbbb4f874e151be
#
_cell.length_a   1.000
_cell.length_b   1.000
_cell.length_c   1.000
_cell.angle_alpha   90.00
_cell.angle_beta   90.00
_cell.angle_gamma   90.00
#
_symmetry.space_group_name_H-M   'P 1'
#
loop_
_entity.id
_entity.type
_entity.pdbx_description
1 polymer ?
#
loop_
_entity_poly.entity_id
_entity_poly.type
_entity_poly.pdbx_seq_one_letter_code
_entity_poly.pdbx_strand_id
1 'polypeptide(L)'
;MLGYRDSQTFLAEEIGTYAGLAIATEDGSVGTKGTVLDAIREQGLTADVIYACGPTPMLRAIKEYAAGAGIECWISLEERMACGIGACLGCVCHSRDVDEHSNVRNKRVCKDGPVFLADEVELLSTEEQRERIQGGCMCGSQGKED
;
A
#
# COMPACT_ATOMS: atom_id res chain seq x y z
N MET A 1 -9.77 -12.87 -0.88
CA MET A 1 -9.96 -12.36 -2.26
C MET A 1 -8.64 -12.35 -3.00
N LEU A 2 -8.63 -12.69 -4.29
CA LEU A 2 -7.45 -12.65 -5.14
C LEU A 2 -7.74 -11.83 -6.40
N GLY A 3 -6.76 -11.00 -6.82
CA GLY A 3 -6.82 -10.20 -8.04
C GLY A 3 -5.73 -10.63 -9.01
N TYR A 4 -6.08 -10.84 -10.29
CA TYR A 4 -5.18 -11.23 -11.36
C TYR A 4 -5.41 -10.37 -12.60
N ARG A 5 -4.50 -10.40 -13.54
CA ARG A 5 -4.67 -9.72 -14.84
C ARG A 5 -5.57 -10.50 -15.80
N ASP A 6 -5.39 -11.82 -15.79
CA ASP A 6 -5.99 -12.73 -16.77
C ASP A 6 -6.33 -14.09 -16.11
N SER A 7 -6.57 -15.11 -16.93
CA SER A 7 -6.93 -16.46 -16.50
C SER A 7 -5.82 -17.23 -15.74
N GLN A 8 -4.62 -16.67 -15.60
CA GLN A 8 -3.51 -17.32 -14.88
C GLN A 8 -3.66 -17.16 -13.38
N THR A 9 -4.60 -17.87 -12.79
CA THR A 9 -4.98 -17.77 -11.38
C THR A 9 -4.17 -18.75 -10.50
N PHE A 10 -2.88 -18.49 -10.35
CA PHE A 10 -2.02 -19.32 -9.50
C PHE A 10 -2.47 -19.29 -8.02
N LEU A 11 -2.29 -20.40 -7.31
CA LEU A 11 -2.69 -20.62 -5.92
C LEU A 11 -4.20 -20.51 -5.61
N ALA A 12 -5.05 -20.21 -6.59
CA ALA A 12 -6.48 -20.03 -6.36
C ALA A 12 -7.14 -21.31 -5.83
N GLU A 13 -6.84 -22.47 -6.41
CA GLU A 13 -7.38 -23.77 -5.96
C GLU A 13 -6.91 -24.10 -4.55
N GLU A 14 -5.62 -23.90 -4.26
CA GLU A 14 -5.04 -24.18 -2.96
C GLU A 14 -5.66 -23.30 -1.86
N ILE A 15 -5.72 -22.00 -2.09
CA ILE A 15 -6.32 -21.05 -1.12
C ILE A 15 -7.81 -21.35 -0.94
N GLY A 16 -8.53 -21.72 -2.00
CA GLY A 16 -9.94 -22.07 -1.96
C GLY A 16 -10.26 -23.28 -1.07
N THR A 17 -9.26 -24.15 -0.76
CA THR A 17 -9.46 -25.26 0.18
C THR A 17 -9.50 -24.82 1.64
N TYR A 18 -8.92 -23.66 1.96
CA TYR A 18 -8.81 -23.17 3.34
C TYR A 18 -9.73 -22.01 3.66
N ALA A 19 -10.21 -21.29 2.65
CA ALA A 19 -11.04 -20.09 2.86
C ALA A 19 -12.04 -19.89 1.72
N GLY A 20 -13.12 -19.15 2.01
CA GLY A 20 -14.02 -18.65 0.98
C GLY A 20 -13.23 -17.75 0.00
N LEU A 21 -13.31 -18.05 -1.29
CA LEU A 21 -12.52 -17.38 -2.31
C LEU A 21 -13.40 -16.57 -3.27
N ALA A 22 -13.08 -15.29 -3.40
CA ALA A 22 -13.57 -14.44 -4.48
C ALA A 22 -12.39 -14.04 -5.38
N ILE A 23 -12.60 -14.06 -6.70
CA ILE A 23 -11.58 -13.75 -7.71
C ILE A 23 -12.06 -12.57 -8.55
N ALA A 24 -11.11 -11.66 -8.83
CA ALA A 24 -11.26 -10.61 -9.84
C ALA A 24 -10.16 -10.75 -10.90
N THR A 25 -10.50 -10.55 -12.18
CA THR A 25 -9.52 -10.46 -13.26
C THR A 25 -9.76 -9.19 -14.07
N GLU A 26 -8.69 -8.51 -14.47
CA GLU A 26 -8.81 -7.25 -15.22
C GLU A 26 -9.54 -7.46 -16.56
N ASP A 27 -9.28 -8.58 -17.22
CA ASP A 27 -9.90 -8.94 -18.52
C ASP A 27 -11.29 -9.57 -18.38
N GLY A 28 -11.67 -10.03 -17.19
CA GLY A 28 -12.94 -10.72 -16.93
C GLY A 28 -12.93 -12.20 -17.33
N SER A 29 -11.76 -12.81 -17.52
CA SER A 29 -11.64 -14.22 -17.88
C SER A 29 -12.06 -15.19 -16.78
N VAL A 30 -11.90 -14.80 -15.51
CA VAL A 30 -12.30 -15.59 -14.34
C VAL A 30 -12.83 -14.65 -13.25
N GLY A 31 -13.95 -15.02 -12.65
CA GLY A 31 -14.57 -14.25 -11.54
C GLY A 31 -15.13 -12.90 -11.99
N THR A 32 -15.06 -11.89 -11.12
CA THR A 32 -15.52 -10.54 -11.42
C THR A 32 -14.54 -9.84 -12.35
N LYS A 33 -15.06 -9.18 -13.39
CA LYS A 33 -14.25 -8.35 -14.28
C LYS A 33 -13.89 -7.02 -13.61
N GLY A 34 -12.59 -6.73 -13.53
CA GLY A 34 -12.09 -5.47 -12.98
C GLY A 34 -11.13 -5.67 -11.82
N THR A 35 -11.17 -4.74 -10.88
CA THR A 35 -10.32 -4.71 -9.70
C THR A 35 -10.89 -5.53 -8.53
N VAL A 36 -10.08 -5.75 -7.51
CA VAL A 36 -10.55 -6.39 -6.26
C VAL A 36 -11.69 -5.59 -5.60
N LEU A 37 -11.71 -4.27 -5.73
CA LEU A 37 -12.80 -3.44 -5.21
C LEU A 37 -14.10 -3.62 -5.99
N ASP A 38 -14.02 -3.85 -7.29
CA ASP A 38 -15.20 -4.13 -8.12
C ASP A 38 -15.84 -5.45 -7.66
N ALA A 39 -15.02 -6.46 -7.40
CA ALA A 39 -15.51 -7.73 -6.87
C ALA A 39 -16.10 -7.60 -5.45
N ILE A 40 -15.50 -6.80 -4.56
CA ILE A 40 -16.07 -6.53 -3.23
C ILE A 40 -17.48 -5.94 -3.36
N ARG A 41 -17.63 -4.94 -4.24
CA ARG A 41 -18.91 -4.25 -4.44
C ARG A 41 -19.95 -5.15 -5.11
N GLU A 42 -19.57 -5.84 -6.19
CA GLU A 42 -20.46 -6.71 -6.95
C GLU A 42 -20.99 -7.86 -6.11
N GLN A 43 -20.12 -8.47 -5.30
CA GLN A 43 -20.49 -9.61 -4.46
C GLN A 43 -21.03 -9.20 -3.08
N GLY A 44 -21.08 -7.90 -2.77
CA GLY A 44 -21.54 -7.38 -1.49
C GLY A 44 -20.73 -7.88 -0.30
N LEU A 45 -19.43 -8.07 -0.49
CA LEU A 45 -18.56 -8.59 0.56
C LEU A 45 -18.37 -7.58 1.68
N THR A 46 -18.47 -8.05 2.91
CA THR A 46 -18.24 -7.27 4.12
C THR A 46 -17.13 -7.90 4.94
N ALA A 47 -16.42 -7.08 5.70
CA ALA A 47 -15.34 -7.53 6.58
C ALA A 47 -15.25 -6.62 7.80
N ASP A 48 -14.81 -7.15 8.92
CA ASP A 48 -14.47 -6.38 10.11
C ASP A 48 -13.04 -5.85 10.05
N VAL A 49 -12.15 -6.60 9.38
CA VAL A 49 -10.75 -6.26 9.19
C VAL A 49 -10.31 -6.63 7.77
N ILE A 50 -9.50 -5.78 7.16
CA ILE A 50 -8.89 -6.02 5.85
C ILE A 50 -7.37 -6.16 6.00
N TYR A 51 -6.83 -7.25 5.46
CA TYR A 51 -5.39 -7.42 5.23
C TYR A 51 -5.14 -7.41 3.73
N ALA A 52 -4.30 -6.49 3.26
CA ALA A 52 -4.03 -6.33 1.84
C ALA A 52 -2.53 -6.35 1.52
N CYS A 53 -2.18 -7.04 0.43
CA CYS A 53 -0.85 -7.05 -0.15
C CYS A 53 -0.97 -6.97 -1.67
N GLY A 54 -0.15 -6.14 -2.30
CA GLY A 54 -0.14 -5.98 -3.76
C GLY A 54 0.35 -4.61 -4.22
N PRO A 55 0.09 -4.26 -5.49
CA PRO A 55 0.56 -3.00 -6.06
C PRO A 55 0.04 -1.76 -5.30
N THR A 56 0.88 -0.73 -5.19
CA THR A 56 0.55 0.52 -4.48
C THR A 56 -0.80 1.15 -4.91
N PRO A 57 -1.18 1.20 -6.19
CA PRO A 57 -2.49 1.73 -6.58
C PRO A 57 -3.66 0.94 -5.98
N MET A 58 -3.54 -0.39 -5.92
CA MET A 58 -4.55 -1.26 -5.30
C MET A 58 -4.63 -1.01 -3.79
N LEU A 59 -3.48 -0.96 -3.10
CA LEU A 59 -3.43 -0.71 -1.65
C LEU A 59 -4.03 0.65 -1.30
N ARG A 60 -3.78 1.68 -2.11
CA ARG A 60 -4.41 3.00 -1.95
C ARG A 60 -5.93 2.93 -2.06
N ALA A 61 -6.44 2.29 -3.10
CA ALA A 61 -7.87 2.16 -3.32
C ALA A 61 -8.56 1.37 -2.19
N ILE A 62 -7.89 0.31 -1.68
CA ILE A 62 -8.38 -0.46 -0.53
C ILE A 62 -8.38 0.37 0.75
N LYS A 63 -7.30 1.14 0.99
CA LYS A 63 -7.22 2.07 2.14
C LYS A 63 -8.37 3.07 2.13
N GLU A 64 -8.64 3.72 1.00
CA GLU A 64 -9.75 4.67 0.84
C GLU A 64 -11.11 4.01 1.07
N TYR A 65 -11.30 2.80 0.52
CA TYR A 65 -12.51 2.03 0.73
C TYR A 65 -12.72 1.69 2.22
N ALA A 66 -11.69 1.18 2.88
CA ALA A 66 -11.74 0.80 4.29
C ALA A 66 -12.04 2.01 5.19
N ALA A 67 -11.37 3.15 4.94
CA ALA A 67 -11.62 4.40 5.66
C ALA A 67 -13.06 4.89 5.50
N GLY A 68 -13.60 4.83 4.28
CA GLY A 68 -14.99 5.21 4.00
C GLY A 68 -16.03 4.26 4.63
N ALA A 69 -15.68 3.00 4.82
CA ALA A 69 -16.54 1.99 5.44
C ALA A 69 -16.33 1.83 6.97
N GLY A 70 -15.33 2.51 7.55
CA GLY A 70 -14.98 2.39 8.96
C GLY A 70 -14.39 1.02 9.32
N ILE A 71 -13.70 0.37 8.38
CA ILE A 71 -13.10 -0.96 8.53
C ILE A 71 -11.62 -0.81 8.88
N GLU A 72 -11.14 -1.56 9.86
CA GLU A 72 -9.72 -1.65 10.18
C GLU A 72 -8.96 -2.27 9.00
N CYS A 73 -7.88 -1.62 8.56
CA CYS A 73 -7.14 -2.04 7.37
C CYS A 73 -5.64 -2.10 7.64
N TRP A 74 -5.05 -3.26 7.37
CA TRP A 74 -3.62 -3.52 7.44
C TRP A 74 -3.09 -3.77 6.03
N ILE A 75 -1.98 -3.13 5.70
CA ILE A 75 -1.34 -3.25 4.38
C ILE A 75 0.09 -3.74 4.52
N SER A 76 0.47 -4.67 3.64
CA SER A 76 1.84 -5.13 3.51
C SER A 76 2.51 -4.38 2.37
N LEU A 77 3.59 -3.68 2.68
CA LEU A 77 4.38 -2.91 1.70
C LEU A 77 5.59 -3.71 1.24
N GLU A 78 5.88 -3.58 -0.04
CA GLU A 78 7.08 -4.11 -0.67
C GLU A 78 7.95 -2.96 -1.16
N GLU A 79 9.22 -2.93 -0.71
CA GLU A 79 10.21 -1.95 -1.12
C GLU A 79 11.54 -2.60 -1.43
N ARG A 80 12.35 -1.95 -2.24
CA ARG A 80 13.71 -2.42 -2.53
C ARG A 80 14.57 -2.32 -1.28
N MET A 81 15.06 -3.45 -0.81
CA MET A 81 15.88 -3.53 0.39
C MET A 81 17.36 -3.70 0.02
N ALA A 82 18.23 -2.86 0.60
CA ALA A 82 19.66 -3.03 0.48
C ALA A 82 20.24 -3.70 1.73
N CYS A 83 20.08 -3.12 2.93
CA CYS A 83 20.67 -3.66 4.15
C CYS A 83 19.76 -4.64 4.91
N GLY A 84 18.46 -4.52 4.81
CA GLY A 84 17.48 -5.33 5.54
C GLY A 84 17.40 -5.10 7.05
N ILE A 85 18.23 -4.20 7.61
CA ILE A 85 18.34 -3.94 9.06
C ILE A 85 17.97 -2.50 9.46
N GLY A 86 17.47 -1.71 8.52
CA GLY A 86 17.02 -0.33 8.78
C GLY A 86 18.12 0.73 8.79
N ALA A 87 19.36 0.41 8.42
CA ALA A 87 20.48 1.35 8.49
C ALA A 87 20.65 2.23 7.25
N CYS A 88 20.32 1.73 6.04
CA CYS A 88 20.62 2.42 4.78
C CYS A 88 19.52 3.36 4.29
N LEU A 89 18.33 3.33 4.90
CA LEU A 89 17.14 4.09 4.50
C LEU A 89 16.67 3.84 3.05
N GLY A 90 17.08 2.72 2.44
CA GLY A 90 16.72 2.39 1.06
C GLY A 90 15.26 1.94 0.88
N CYS A 91 14.61 1.46 1.95
CA CYS A 91 13.24 0.93 1.93
C CYS A 91 12.27 1.79 2.77
N VAL A 92 12.46 3.11 2.77
CA VAL A 92 11.58 4.00 3.53
C VAL A 92 10.25 4.22 2.81
N CYS A 93 9.16 4.20 3.56
CA CYS A 93 7.86 4.69 3.17
C CYS A 93 7.50 5.92 3.99
N HIS A 94 6.64 6.78 3.44
CA HIS A 94 6.14 7.94 4.18
C HIS A 94 5.15 7.53 5.25
N SER A 95 5.25 8.14 6.44
CA SER A 95 4.34 7.92 7.55
C SER A 95 3.62 9.19 7.95
N ARG A 96 2.45 9.05 8.56
CA ARG A 96 1.71 10.17 9.15
C ARG A 96 2.46 10.75 10.34
N ASP A 97 3.02 9.87 11.17
CA ASP A 97 3.71 10.26 12.40
C ASP A 97 5.21 10.47 12.14
N VAL A 98 5.79 11.34 12.96
CA VAL A 98 7.24 11.60 12.96
C VAL A 98 7.93 10.48 13.73
N ASP A 99 8.93 9.85 13.14
CA ASP A 99 9.80 8.90 13.82
C ASP A 99 10.65 9.64 14.86
N GLU A 100 10.55 9.24 16.12
CA GLU A 100 11.26 9.87 17.25
C GLU A 100 12.79 9.87 17.09
N HIS A 101 13.34 8.92 16.32
CA HIS A 101 14.78 8.77 16.15
C HIS A 101 15.34 9.67 15.03
N SER A 102 14.60 9.74 13.91
CA SER A 102 15.05 10.47 12.72
C SER A 102 14.46 11.87 12.60
N ASN A 103 13.45 12.21 13.42
CA ASN A 103 12.65 13.43 13.35
C ASN A 103 12.03 13.69 11.94
N VAL A 104 11.83 12.62 11.16
CA VAL A 104 11.18 12.67 9.85
C VAL A 104 9.97 11.75 9.81
N ARG A 105 9.04 12.03 8.90
CA ARG A 105 7.83 11.22 8.70
C ARG A 105 8.12 10.04 7.77
N ASN A 106 8.92 9.10 8.26
CA ASN A 106 9.33 7.92 7.51
C ASN A 106 9.29 6.68 8.40
N LYS A 107 8.89 5.55 7.80
CA LYS A 107 9.06 4.20 8.38
C LYS A 107 9.91 3.35 7.44
N ARG A 108 10.67 2.44 7.97
CA ARG A 108 11.56 1.53 7.22
C ARG A 108 10.86 0.19 7.07
N VAL A 109 10.48 -0.17 5.86
CA VAL A 109 9.73 -1.42 5.61
C VAL A 109 10.46 -2.64 6.14
N CYS A 110 11.80 -2.69 6.05
CA CYS A 110 12.58 -3.83 6.53
C CYS A 110 12.69 -3.96 8.05
N LYS A 111 12.46 -2.90 8.81
CA LYS A 111 12.63 -2.89 10.27
C LYS A 111 11.32 -2.63 11.02
N ASP A 112 10.56 -1.65 10.57
CA ASP A 112 9.35 -1.16 11.23
C ASP A 112 8.09 -1.87 10.69
N GLY A 113 8.20 -2.57 9.53
CA GLY A 113 7.15 -3.31 8.83
C GLY A 113 7.49 -4.79 8.64
N PRO A 114 7.07 -5.43 7.56
CA PRO A 114 6.44 -4.87 6.34
C PRO A 114 4.95 -4.53 6.45
N VAL A 115 4.27 -4.96 7.51
CA VAL A 115 2.83 -4.78 7.70
C VAL A 115 2.58 -3.55 8.58
N PHE A 116 1.74 -2.65 8.10
CA PHE A 116 1.39 -1.39 8.76
C PHE A 116 -0.13 -1.22 8.82
N LEU A 117 -0.61 -0.53 9.85
CA LEU A 117 -1.97 -0.01 9.80
C LEU A 117 -2.08 1.00 8.65
N ALA A 118 -3.10 0.87 7.82
CA ALA A 118 -3.20 1.68 6.60
C ALA A 118 -3.17 3.19 6.88
N ASP A 119 -3.67 3.61 8.04
CA ASP A 119 -3.69 5.02 8.45
C ASP A 119 -2.31 5.56 8.87
N GLU A 120 -1.38 4.70 9.25
CA GLU A 120 -0.03 5.11 9.64
C GLU A 120 0.87 5.50 8.47
N VAL A 121 0.58 5.03 7.25
CA VAL A 121 1.43 5.22 6.08
C VAL A 121 0.72 6.00 4.98
N GLU A 122 1.50 6.82 4.27
CA GLU A 122 1.03 7.59 3.12
C GLU A 122 1.44 6.86 1.83
N LEU A 123 0.45 6.40 1.07
CA LEU A 123 0.66 5.76 -0.23
C LEU A 123 0.63 6.82 -1.34
N LEU A 124 1.75 7.50 -1.55
CA LEU A 124 1.85 8.56 -2.55
C LEU A 124 1.86 7.99 -3.98
N SER A 125 1.24 8.70 -4.92
CA SER A 125 1.40 8.43 -6.34
C SER A 125 2.81 8.80 -6.81
N THR A 126 3.20 8.27 -7.97
CA THR A 126 4.49 8.62 -8.58
C THR A 126 4.62 10.12 -8.84
N GLU A 127 3.52 10.80 -9.16
CA GLU A 127 3.47 12.25 -9.38
C GLU A 127 3.65 12.99 -8.08
N GLU A 128 2.92 12.66 -7.03
CA GLU A 128 3.05 13.25 -5.70
C GLU A 128 4.46 13.03 -5.11
N GLN A 129 5.07 11.87 -5.34
CA GLN A 129 6.46 11.60 -4.96
C GLN A 129 7.44 12.53 -5.68
N ARG A 130 7.26 12.74 -7.00
CA ARG A 130 8.10 13.65 -7.79
C ARG A 130 7.96 15.10 -7.35
N GLU A 131 6.74 15.56 -7.09
CA GLU A 131 6.48 16.92 -6.61
C GLU A 131 7.13 17.18 -5.25
N ARG A 132 7.06 16.23 -4.32
CA ARG A 132 7.74 16.34 -3.02
C ARG A 132 9.26 16.40 -3.14
N ILE A 133 9.84 15.62 -4.06
CA ILE A 133 11.29 15.65 -4.32
C ILE A 133 11.71 17.01 -4.90
N GLN A 134 10.92 17.57 -5.81
CA GLN A 134 11.20 18.87 -6.43
C GLN A 134 10.93 20.04 -5.48
N GLY A 135 9.91 19.95 -4.63
CA GLY A 135 9.56 20.97 -3.63
C GLY A 135 10.47 20.96 -2.39
N GLY A 136 11.18 19.86 -2.13
CA GLY A 136 12.04 19.70 -0.94
C GLY A 136 13.43 20.35 -1.03
N CYS A 137 13.81 20.95 -2.16
CA CYS A 137 15.11 21.61 -2.34
C CYS A 137 15.03 23.13 -2.14
N MET A 138 14.29 23.60 -1.12
CA MET A 138 14.46 24.95 -0.58
C MET A 138 15.43 24.92 0.61
N CYS A 139 16.64 24.50 0.40
CA CYS A 139 17.76 24.89 1.28
C CYS A 139 18.05 26.35 1.02
N GLY A 140 17.58 27.20 1.95
CA GLY A 140 17.67 28.64 1.87
C GLY A 140 19.07 29.14 1.69
N SER A 141 19.28 29.88 0.62
CA SER A 141 20.25 30.95 0.58
C SER A 141 19.62 32.19 1.24
N GLN A 142 19.65 32.27 2.56
CA GLN A 142 19.56 33.57 3.20
C GLN A 142 20.93 34.22 3.02
N GLY A 143 21.03 35.00 1.95
CA GLY A 143 22.12 35.99 1.79
C GLY A 143 22.07 36.95 2.95
N LYS A 144 23.16 37.04 3.67
CA LYS A 144 23.46 38.19 4.51
C LYS A 144 23.69 39.36 3.58
N GLU A 145 22.85 40.34 3.63
CA GLU A 145 23.13 41.70 3.24
C GLU A 145 23.55 42.45 4.50
N ASP A 146 24.81 42.92 4.49
CA ASP A 146 25.38 43.91 5.40
C ASP A 146 24.81 45.29 5.11
#